data_26fdb6679f497f01005565b066038244
#
_entry.id   26fdb6679f497f01005565b066038244
#
_cell.length_a   1.000
_cell.length_b   1.000
_cell.length_c   1.000
_cell.angle_alpha   90.00
_cell.angle_beta   90.00
_cell.angle_gamma   90.00
#
_symmetry.space_group_name_H-M   'P 1'
#
loop_
_entity.id
_entity.type
_entity.pdbx_description
1 polymer ?
#
loop_
_entity_poly.entity_id
_entity_poly.type
_entity_poly.pdbx_seq_one_letter_code
_entity_poly.pdbx_strand_id
1 'polypeptide(L)'
;YYHTGMISPDSKDDMLLLSTRYLINMEEFQGVRPSDLAGLKRIITQENVTQRKVWDAQAFTFVRHASFIGSTNNRQCLQDIGGNRRFFPVTVKEVDYRTPVNHAGVYSQVLALLKEKYR
;
A
#
# COMPACT_ATOMS: atom_id res chain seq x y z
N TYR A 1 -12.06 -3.87 4.71
CA TYR A 1 -11.01 -4.34 3.76
C TYR A 1 -10.10 -3.22 3.25
N TYR A 2 -10.40 -1.98 3.53
CA TYR A 2 -9.70 -0.77 3.08
C TYR A 2 -9.29 0.08 4.28
N HIS A 3 -8.14 0.74 4.20
CA HIS A 3 -7.67 1.71 5.19
C HIS A 3 -7.16 2.96 4.47
N THR A 4 -7.44 4.12 5.04
CA THR A 4 -6.91 5.42 4.58
C THR A 4 -6.08 6.03 5.69
N GLY A 5 -4.91 6.50 5.35
CA GLY A 5 -3.98 7.16 6.25
C GLY A 5 -2.56 6.61 6.15
N MET A 6 -1.65 7.38 6.68
CA MET A 6 -0.24 6.96 6.79
C MET A 6 -0.11 5.85 7.83
N ILE A 7 0.79 4.91 7.56
CA ILE A 7 1.13 3.84 8.49
C ILE A 7 2.57 4.02 9.00
N SER A 8 2.78 3.75 10.27
CA SER A 8 4.09 3.82 10.92
C SER A 8 4.64 2.43 11.17
N PRO A 9 5.90 2.15 10.77
CA PRO A 9 6.57 0.89 11.09
C PRO A 9 6.68 0.60 12.58
N ASP A 10 6.63 1.63 13.39
CA ASP A 10 6.83 1.55 14.84
C ASP A 10 5.50 1.38 15.60
N SER A 11 4.38 1.56 14.93
CA SER A 11 3.04 1.36 15.48
C SER A 11 2.61 -0.09 15.31
N LYS A 12 2.32 -0.76 16.42
CA LYS A 12 1.83 -2.16 16.40
C LYS A 12 0.47 -2.28 15.74
N ASP A 13 -0.38 -1.30 15.96
CA ASP A 13 -1.73 -1.28 15.39
C ASP A 13 -1.69 -1.10 13.88
N ASP A 14 -0.80 -0.22 13.38
CA ASP A 14 -0.61 -0.04 11.94
C ASP A 14 -0.01 -1.29 11.28
N MET A 15 0.90 -1.96 11.98
CA MET A 15 1.45 -3.22 11.49
C MET A 15 0.37 -4.32 11.39
N LEU A 16 -0.62 -4.32 12.25
CA LEU A 16 -1.74 -5.25 12.18
C LEU A 16 -2.63 -5.00 10.94
N LEU A 17 -2.71 -3.75 10.47
CA LEU A 17 -3.44 -3.42 9.25
C LEU A 17 -2.89 -4.16 8.03
N LEU A 18 -1.60 -4.46 8.00
CA LEU A 18 -0.95 -5.18 6.90
C LEU A 18 -1.52 -6.58 6.67
N SER A 19 -2.00 -7.23 7.73
CA SER A 19 -2.59 -8.57 7.66
C SER A 19 -4.13 -8.55 7.58
N THR A 20 -4.76 -7.43 7.96
CA THR A 20 -6.22 -7.33 8.06
C THR A 20 -6.87 -6.51 6.95
N ARG A 21 -6.08 -5.77 6.17
CA ARG A 21 -6.55 -4.96 5.04
C ARG A 21 -5.96 -5.46 3.73
N TYR A 22 -6.72 -5.28 2.65
CA TYR A 22 -6.24 -5.59 1.29
C TYR A 22 -5.66 -4.39 0.58
N LEU A 23 -6.11 -3.18 0.92
CA LEU A 23 -5.63 -1.94 0.34
C LEU A 23 -5.43 -0.89 1.43
N ILE A 24 -4.25 -0.29 1.44
CA ILE A 24 -3.90 0.85 2.28
C ILE A 24 -3.63 2.04 1.35
N ASN A 25 -4.46 3.07 1.47
CA ASN A 25 -4.33 4.33 0.74
C ASN A 25 -3.61 5.35 1.62
N MET A 26 -2.43 5.73 1.22
CA MET A 26 -1.61 6.75 1.89
C MET A 26 -1.86 8.08 1.19
N GLU A 27 -2.80 8.85 1.71
CA GLU A 27 -3.13 10.16 1.17
C GLU A 27 -2.02 11.16 1.49
N GLU A 28 -1.88 12.14 0.59
CA GLU A 28 -0.92 13.23 0.74
C GLU A 28 0.50 12.78 1.09
N PHE A 29 1.05 11.89 0.28
CA PHE A 29 2.43 11.41 0.40
C PHE A 29 3.45 12.56 0.20
N GLN A 30 3.14 13.71 0.87
CA GLN A 30 3.94 14.92 0.83
C GLN A 30 4.67 15.07 2.18
N GLY A 31 5.94 15.42 2.10
CA GLY A 31 6.72 15.69 3.30
C GLY A 31 7.09 14.46 4.13
N VAL A 32 6.97 13.27 3.57
CA VAL A 32 7.50 12.05 4.21
C VAL A 32 9.00 12.22 4.38
N ARG A 33 9.45 12.19 5.63
CA ARG A 33 10.89 12.31 5.94
C ARG A 33 11.64 11.11 5.34
N PRO A 34 12.93 11.27 5.00
CA PRO A 34 13.74 10.17 4.48
C PRO A 34 13.73 8.92 5.38
N SER A 35 13.68 9.11 6.71
CA SER A 35 13.53 8.03 7.68
C SER A 35 12.24 7.24 7.52
N ASP A 36 11.14 7.95 7.32
CA ASP A 36 9.81 7.35 7.20
C ASP A 36 9.68 6.62 5.86
N LEU A 37 10.29 7.17 4.81
CA LEU A 37 10.38 6.53 3.50
C LEU A 37 11.18 5.21 3.56
N ALA A 38 12.26 5.16 4.31
CA ALA A 38 13.03 3.94 4.52
C ALA A 38 12.21 2.87 5.26
N GLY A 39 11.47 3.27 6.29
CA GLY A 39 10.52 2.41 7.00
C GLY A 39 9.42 1.88 6.09
N LEU A 40 8.84 2.74 5.28
CA LEU A 40 7.81 2.36 4.31
C LEU A 40 8.34 1.37 3.26
N LYS A 41 9.54 1.60 2.72
CA LYS A 41 10.18 0.67 1.79
C LYS A 41 10.36 -0.72 2.39
N ARG A 42 10.67 -0.81 3.68
CA ARG A 42 10.75 -2.07 4.42
C ARG A 42 9.38 -2.75 4.48
N ILE A 43 8.34 -2.02 4.89
CA ILE A 43 6.98 -2.54 5.00
C ILE A 43 6.47 -3.07 3.65
N ILE A 44 6.68 -2.32 2.57
CA ILE A 44 6.23 -2.70 1.22
C ILE A 44 6.85 -4.03 0.75
N THR A 45 8.08 -4.33 1.17
CA THR A 45 8.78 -5.57 0.78
C THR A 45 8.63 -6.70 1.76
N GLN A 46 8.07 -6.45 2.94
CA GLN A 46 7.93 -7.46 3.99
C GLN A 46 6.77 -8.41 3.64
N GLU A 47 7.04 -9.71 3.58
CA GLU A 47 6.02 -10.74 3.32
C GLU A 47 5.26 -11.11 4.58
N ASN A 48 5.95 -11.13 5.71
CA ASN A 48 5.40 -11.51 6.99
C ASN A 48 5.57 -10.42 8.04
N VAL A 49 4.60 -10.25 8.88
CA VAL A 49 4.62 -9.31 10.01
C VAL A 49 4.61 -10.10 11.31
N THR A 50 5.66 -9.95 12.08
CA THR A 50 5.76 -10.59 13.41
C THR A 50 5.45 -9.57 14.49
N GLN A 51 4.48 -9.87 15.32
CA GLN A 51 4.07 -9.02 16.43
C GLN A 51 3.85 -9.80 17.70
N ARG A 52 4.11 -9.15 18.84
CA ARG A 52 3.76 -9.65 20.17
C ARG A 52 2.53 -8.89 20.67
N LYS A 53 1.46 -9.61 21.02
CA LYS A 53 0.33 -8.99 21.72
C LYS A 53 0.80 -8.48 23.08
N VAL A 54 0.15 -7.40 23.54
CA VAL A 54 0.33 -6.92 24.91
C VAL A 54 -0.11 -8.05 25.85
N TRP A 55 0.74 -8.37 26.83
CA TRP A 55 0.54 -9.46 27.80
C TRP A 55 0.72 -10.89 27.28
N ASP A 56 1.15 -11.09 26.04
CA ASP A 56 1.41 -12.42 25.51
C ASP A 56 2.93 -12.70 25.50
N ALA A 57 3.31 -13.88 25.98
CA ALA A 57 4.70 -14.32 26.00
C ALA A 57 5.21 -14.67 24.59
N GLN A 58 4.29 -14.99 23.66
CA GLN A 58 4.65 -15.43 22.32
C GLN A 58 4.42 -14.36 21.26
N ALA A 59 5.32 -14.33 20.30
CA ALA A 59 5.16 -13.52 19.08
C ALA A 59 4.37 -14.30 18.05
N PHE A 60 3.44 -13.64 17.39
CA PHE A 60 2.65 -14.20 16.28
C PHE A 60 3.16 -13.63 14.97
N THR A 61 3.28 -14.48 13.95
CA THR A 61 3.63 -14.08 12.59
C THR A 61 2.40 -14.15 11.71
N PHE A 62 2.11 -13.05 11.03
CA PHE A 62 1.00 -12.92 10.10
C PHE A 62 1.52 -12.74 8.69
N VAL A 63 0.84 -13.30 7.70
CA VAL A 63 1.10 -13.00 6.29
C VAL A 63 0.55 -11.62 5.95
N ARG A 64 1.32 -10.83 5.24
CA ARG A 64 0.87 -9.53 4.72
C ARG A 64 -0.06 -9.74 3.53
N HIS A 65 -1.25 -9.17 3.61
CA HIS A 65 -2.24 -9.14 2.51
C HIS A 65 -2.34 -7.77 1.85
N ALA A 66 -1.90 -6.71 2.53
CA ALA A 66 -2.07 -5.34 2.08
C ALA A 66 -1.24 -5.02 0.83
N SER A 67 -1.91 -4.43 -0.16
CA SER A 67 -1.31 -3.64 -1.23
C SER A 67 -1.38 -2.16 -0.88
N PHE A 68 -0.54 -1.35 -1.51
CA PHE A 68 -0.43 0.06 -1.20
C PHE A 68 -0.76 0.91 -2.41
N ILE A 69 -1.47 2.00 -2.20
CA ILE A 69 -1.66 3.09 -3.13
C ILE A 69 -1.37 4.40 -2.39
N GLY A 70 -0.90 5.40 -3.10
CA GLY A 70 -0.67 6.72 -2.50
C GLY A 70 -0.91 7.81 -3.51
N SER A 71 -1.23 9.00 -3.02
CA SER A 71 -1.35 10.21 -3.84
C SER A 71 -0.38 11.27 -3.35
N THR A 72 0.17 12.05 -4.29
CA THR A 72 1.06 13.16 -3.97
C THR A 72 0.97 14.24 -5.04
N ASN A 73 1.06 15.48 -4.63
CA ASN A 73 1.23 16.63 -5.53
C ASN A 73 2.71 16.94 -5.80
N ASN A 74 3.62 16.28 -5.08
CA ASN A 74 5.05 16.49 -5.26
C ASN A 74 5.62 15.49 -6.26
N ARG A 75 6.03 15.97 -7.44
CA ARG A 75 6.67 15.14 -8.47
C ARG A 75 8.03 14.60 -8.06
N GLN A 76 8.65 15.19 -7.05
CA GLN A 76 9.98 14.80 -6.56
C GLN A 76 9.91 13.97 -5.26
N CYS A 77 8.75 13.42 -4.93
CA CYS A 77 8.57 12.63 -3.70
C CYS A 77 9.44 11.37 -3.63
N LEU A 78 9.96 10.89 -4.76
CA LEU A 78 10.76 9.68 -4.88
C LEU A 78 12.18 9.99 -5.39
N GLN A 79 12.92 10.87 -4.70
CA GLN A 79 14.27 11.29 -5.13
C GLN A 79 15.37 10.27 -4.81
N ASP A 80 15.10 9.22 -4.07
CA ASP A 80 16.11 8.25 -3.69
C ASP A 80 16.46 7.30 -4.86
N ILE A 81 17.68 7.44 -5.34
CA ILE A 81 18.20 6.71 -6.52
C ILE A 81 18.24 5.19 -6.32
N GLY A 82 18.36 4.71 -5.08
CA GLY A 82 18.55 3.28 -4.77
C GLY A 82 17.29 2.47 -4.44
N GLY A 83 16.15 3.12 -4.17
CA GLY A 83 14.98 2.46 -3.56
C GLY A 83 13.66 2.55 -4.33
N ASN A 84 13.64 3.27 -5.44
CA ASN A 84 12.38 3.60 -6.14
C ASN A 84 11.78 2.45 -6.93
N ARG A 85 12.50 1.37 -7.18
CA ARG A 85 12.01 0.16 -7.87
C ARG A 85 10.78 -0.50 -7.22
N ARG A 86 10.46 -0.12 -5.98
CA ARG A 86 9.30 -0.61 -5.22
C ARG A 86 8.03 0.19 -5.50
N PHE A 87 8.16 1.33 -6.14
CA PHE A 87 7.07 2.25 -6.42
C PHE A 87 6.80 2.28 -7.92
N PHE A 88 5.53 2.36 -8.27
CA PHE A 88 5.09 2.53 -9.64
C PHE A 88 4.38 3.89 -9.77
N PRO A 89 5.14 4.99 -10.03
CA PRO A 89 4.56 6.32 -10.13
C PRO A 89 3.76 6.47 -11.42
N VAL A 90 2.55 6.96 -11.30
CA VAL A 90 1.66 7.30 -12.41
C VAL A 90 1.35 8.79 -12.35
N THR A 91 1.67 9.51 -13.41
CA THR A 91 1.30 10.93 -13.51
C THR A 91 -0.11 11.06 -14.06
N VAL A 92 -1.00 11.57 -13.22
CA VAL A 92 -2.39 11.85 -13.61
C VAL A 92 -2.44 13.27 -14.17
N LYS A 93 -2.93 13.44 -15.40
CA LYS A 93 -3.12 14.75 -16.05
C LYS A 93 -4.50 15.31 -15.76
N GLU A 94 -5.51 14.44 -15.80
CA GLU A 94 -6.90 14.81 -15.62
C GLU A 94 -7.64 13.62 -14.98
N VAL A 95 -8.62 13.92 -14.14
CA VAL A 95 -9.49 12.93 -13.52
C VAL A 95 -10.93 13.26 -13.91
N ASP A 96 -11.56 12.37 -14.64
CA ASP A 96 -13.00 12.45 -14.89
C ASP A 96 -13.74 11.92 -13.66
N TYR A 97 -14.16 12.82 -12.78
CA TYR A 97 -14.94 12.50 -11.59
C TYR A 97 -16.45 12.58 -11.81
N ARG A 98 -16.89 12.96 -13.02
CA ARG A 98 -18.31 13.15 -13.35
C ARG A 98 -18.93 11.94 -14.01
N THR A 99 -18.16 11.21 -14.82
CA THR A 99 -18.65 10.01 -15.49
C THR A 99 -18.73 8.84 -14.50
N PRO A 100 -19.93 8.22 -14.34
CA PRO A 100 -20.07 7.06 -13.46
C PRO A 100 -19.18 5.91 -13.91
N VAL A 101 -18.45 5.32 -12.98
CA VAL A 101 -17.60 4.15 -13.27
C VAL A 101 -18.48 2.91 -13.44
N ASN A 102 -18.32 2.21 -14.56
CA ASN A 102 -18.93 0.91 -14.76
C ASN A 102 -18.15 -0.17 -13.97
N HIS A 103 -18.43 -0.27 -12.68
CA HIS A 103 -17.75 -1.23 -11.80
C HIS A 103 -17.87 -2.67 -12.28
N ALA A 104 -19.05 -3.09 -12.77
CA ALA A 104 -19.26 -4.44 -13.26
C ALA A 104 -18.35 -4.75 -14.46
N GLY A 105 -18.22 -3.81 -15.41
CA GLY A 105 -17.33 -3.93 -16.55
C GLY A 105 -15.86 -4.02 -16.14
N VAL A 106 -15.43 -3.17 -15.20
CA VAL A 106 -14.05 -3.19 -14.67
C VAL A 106 -13.73 -4.54 -14.02
N TYR A 107 -14.59 -5.03 -13.14
CA TYR A 107 -14.37 -6.32 -12.47
C TYR A 107 -14.39 -7.49 -13.45
N SER A 108 -15.28 -7.48 -14.44
CA SER A 108 -15.32 -8.51 -15.47
C SER A 108 -14.04 -8.55 -16.31
N GLN A 109 -13.51 -7.38 -16.66
CA GLN A 109 -12.24 -7.26 -17.39
C GLN A 109 -11.06 -7.78 -16.55
N VAL A 110 -10.98 -7.41 -15.27
CA VAL A 110 -9.94 -7.90 -14.37
C VAL A 110 -9.98 -9.41 -14.24
N LEU A 111 -11.19 -10.00 -14.08
CA LEU A 111 -11.34 -11.46 -14.01
C LEU A 111 -10.93 -12.15 -15.31
N ALA A 112 -11.22 -11.57 -16.47
CA ALA A 112 -10.80 -12.10 -17.75
C ALA A 112 -9.28 -12.12 -17.89
N LEU A 113 -8.61 -11.01 -17.54
CA LEU A 113 -7.15 -10.89 -17.57
C LEU A 113 -6.46 -11.86 -16.60
N LEU A 114 -7.03 -12.04 -15.40
CA LEU A 114 -6.50 -13.00 -14.44
C LEU A 114 -6.60 -14.44 -14.98
N LYS A 115 -7.71 -14.81 -15.59
CA LYS A 115 -7.89 -16.15 -16.19
C LYS A 115 -6.95 -16.39 -17.36
N GLU A 116 -6.65 -15.38 -18.15
CA GLU A 116 -5.69 -15.48 -19.26
C GLU A 116 -4.25 -15.64 -18.77
N LYS A 117 -3.87 -14.90 -17.73
CA LYS A 117 -2.51 -14.91 -17.19
C LYS A 117 -2.17 -16.19 -16.40
N TYR A 118 -3.15 -16.85 -15.81
CA TYR A 118 -2.96 -18.04 -14.96
C TYR A 118 -3.40 -19.36 -15.66
N ARG A 119 -3.51 -19.35 -16.98
CA ARG A 119 -3.56 -20.54 -17.83
C ARG A 119 -2.15 -20.89 -18.29
#